data_1f29b9b3b539fa33149aa2568278908f
#
_entry.id   1f29b9b3b539fa33149aa2568278908f
#
_cell.length_a   1.000
_cell.length_b   1.000
_cell.length_c   1.000
_cell.angle_alpha   90.00
_cell.angle_beta   90.00
_cell.angle_gamma   90.00
#
_symmetry.space_group_name_H-M   'P 1'
#
loop_
_entity.id
_entity.type
_entity.pdbx_description
1 polymer ?
#
loop_
_entity_poly.entity_id
_entity_poly.type
_entity_poly.pdbx_seq_one_letter_code
_entity_poly.pdbx_strand_id
1 'polypeptide(L)'
;MDESRRVLRALEAYEAESGQQLNKEKTSLFFNKNTKREVQDQVKQIFGAQVIQHHEKYLGLPPLVGKGKRKAFNRIKDQVGRKIAGWKGILLSSARREILIKAIAQATPTYTTSCFKLPDSLCKDLNSMMSNFWWGQKDKERKMAWVAWEMLCTPKEKGGLGFRDLRGFNLDLLTKQVWRIQQNTNSLAHKVLKAKYFNNKNFREAQLGRRPSYIWQSIMAAKEIVELRSRWLIGNGEHVNIWKDRWIPTPDSWSVRGSI
;
A
#
# COMPACT_ATOMS: atom_id res chain seq x y z
N MET A 1 9.38 -14.37 -29.79
CA MET A 1 9.75 -13.35 -30.80
C MET A 1 8.54 -12.63 -31.38
N ASP A 2 7.49 -13.31 -31.80
CA ASP A 2 6.27 -12.66 -32.34
C ASP A 2 5.54 -11.79 -31.35
N GLU A 3 5.52 -12.17 -30.08
CA GLU A 3 4.91 -11.35 -29.01
C GLU A 3 5.63 -10.00 -28.83
N SER A 4 6.97 -10.00 -28.84
CA SER A 4 7.75 -8.76 -28.70
C SER A 4 7.50 -7.79 -29.86
N ARG A 5 7.39 -8.31 -31.09
CA ARG A 5 7.05 -7.52 -32.28
C ARG A 5 5.60 -7.02 -32.24
N ARG A 6 4.65 -7.81 -31.69
CA ARG A 6 3.26 -7.37 -31.50
C ARG A 6 3.18 -6.22 -30.51
N VAL A 7 3.93 -6.30 -29.40
CA VAL A 7 4.01 -5.22 -28.42
C VAL A 7 4.59 -3.96 -29.05
N LEU A 8 5.67 -4.06 -29.84
CA LEU A 8 6.25 -2.91 -30.53
C LEU A 8 5.25 -2.25 -31.50
N ARG A 9 4.55 -3.03 -32.31
CA ARG A 9 3.49 -2.50 -33.22
C ARG A 9 2.36 -1.81 -32.46
N ALA A 10 1.94 -2.37 -31.31
CA ALA A 10 0.92 -1.72 -30.48
C ALA A 10 1.40 -0.39 -29.91
N LEU A 11 2.68 -0.29 -29.54
CA LEU A 11 3.28 0.97 -29.08
C LEU A 11 3.39 1.99 -30.22
N GLU A 12 3.81 1.57 -31.41
CA GLU A 12 3.89 2.41 -32.61
C GLU A 12 2.51 2.94 -33.04
N ALA A 13 1.48 2.09 -32.99
CA ALA A 13 0.10 2.51 -33.23
C ALA A 13 -0.36 3.55 -32.21
N TYR A 14 -0.05 3.33 -30.92
CA TYR A 14 -0.36 4.30 -29.86
C TYR A 14 0.36 5.64 -30.06
N GLU A 15 1.64 5.61 -30.45
CA GLU A 15 2.40 6.83 -30.77
C GLU A 15 1.73 7.62 -31.92
N ALA A 16 1.31 6.92 -32.98
CA ALA A 16 0.67 7.52 -34.12
C ALA A 16 -0.70 8.15 -33.78
N GLU A 17 -1.49 7.51 -32.92
CA GLU A 17 -2.82 7.99 -32.54
C GLU A 17 -2.78 9.06 -31.46
N SER A 18 -1.86 8.95 -30.49
CA SER A 18 -1.82 9.86 -29.33
C SER A 18 -0.91 11.08 -29.53
N GLY A 19 -0.04 11.07 -30.53
CA GLY A 19 1.02 12.08 -30.72
C GLY A 19 2.13 12.03 -29.63
N GLN A 20 2.11 11.04 -28.74
CA GLN A 20 3.15 10.82 -27.73
C GLN A 20 4.23 9.91 -28.29
N GLN A 21 5.48 10.16 -27.96
CA GLN A 21 6.61 9.31 -28.38
C GLN A 21 7.20 8.53 -27.21
N LEU A 22 7.56 7.27 -27.46
CA LEU A 22 8.25 6.43 -26.49
C LEU A 22 9.67 6.95 -26.26
N ASN A 23 9.98 7.37 -25.05
CA ASN A 23 11.34 7.79 -24.72
C ASN A 23 12.24 6.57 -24.54
N LYS A 24 13.04 6.25 -25.58
CA LYS A 24 13.93 5.09 -25.61
C LYS A 24 15.03 5.15 -24.54
N GLU A 25 15.49 6.34 -24.16
CA GLU A 25 16.50 6.51 -23.11
C GLU A 25 15.95 6.19 -21.71
N LYS A 26 14.65 6.44 -21.50
CA LYS A 26 13.95 6.14 -20.23
C LYS A 26 13.29 4.77 -20.23
N THR A 27 13.23 4.11 -21.38
CA THR A 27 12.67 2.77 -21.50
C THR A 27 13.69 1.74 -21.05
N SER A 28 13.27 0.83 -20.19
CA SER A 28 14.12 -0.24 -19.68
C SER A 28 13.45 -1.60 -19.85
N LEU A 29 14.26 -2.61 -20.17
CA LEU A 29 13.84 -4.00 -20.28
C LEU A 29 14.25 -4.76 -19.02
N PHE A 30 13.31 -5.48 -18.44
CA PHE A 30 13.56 -6.37 -17.32
C PHE A 30 13.22 -7.81 -17.71
N PHE A 31 14.15 -8.71 -17.50
CA PHE A 31 13.98 -10.13 -17.80
C PHE A 31 13.93 -10.97 -16.53
N ASN A 32 13.20 -12.06 -16.61
CA ASN A 32 13.25 -13.08 -15.57
C ASN A 32 14.67 -13.72 -15.57
N LYS A 33 15.15 -14.12 -14.39
CA LYS A 33 16.46 -14.79 -14.23
C LYS A 33 16.63 -16.04 -15.09
N ASN A 34 15.53 -16.69 -15.45
CA ASN A 34 15.52 -17.89 -16.29
C ASN A 34 15.50 -17.58 -17.81
N THR A 35 15.47 -16.31 -18.22
CA THR A 35 15.45 -15.95 -19.65
C THR A 35 16.86 -16.11 -20.22
N LYS A 36 16.97 -16.90 -21.29
CA LYS A 36 18.25 -17.12 -21.99
C LYS A 36 18.81 -15.82 -22.53
N ARG A 37 20.13 -15.64 -22.49
CA ARG A 37 20.82 -14.41 -22.98
C ARG A 37 20.51 -14.10 -24.44
N GLU A 38 20.48 -15.11 -25.29
CA GLU A 38 20.13 -14.95 -26.74
C GLU A 38 18.76 -14.27 -26.92
N VAL A 39 17.76 -14.67 -26.12
CA VAL A 39 16.42 -14.06 -26.14
C VAL A 39 16.46 -12.62 -25.62
N GLN A 40 17.26 -12.37 -24.57
CA GLN A 40 17.43 -11.01 -24.03
C GLN A 40 18.04 -10.07 -25.08
N ASP A 41 19.08 -10.52 -25.79
CA ASP A 41 19.77 -9.73 -26.81
C ASP A 41 18.85 -9.45 -28.02
N GLN A 42 18.07 -10.44 -28.43
CA GLN A 42 17.08 -10.28 -29.49
C GLN A 42 15.99 -9.27 -29.15
N VAL A 43 15.45 -9.35 -27.93
CA VAL A 43 14.42 -8.40 -27.46
C VAL A 43 15.03 -7.00 -27.30
N LYS A 44 16.27 -6.91 -26.82
CA LYS A 44 17.00 -5.65 -26.72
C LYS A 44 17.18 -4.98 -28.10
N GLN A 45 17.49 -5.74 -29.14
CA GLN A 45 17.59 -5.22 -30.48
C GLN A 45 16.25 -4.70 -31.01
N ILE A 46 15.14 -5.40 -30.70
CA ILE A 46 13.81 -4.99 -31.17
C ILE A 46 13.38 -3.65 -30.54
N PHE A 47 13.60 -3.46 -29.25
CA PHE A 47 13.13 -2.27 -28.53
C PHE A 47 14.15 -1.13 -28.45
N GLY A 48 15.43 -1.39 -28.74
CA GLY A 48 16.49 -0.40 -28.61
C GLY A 48 16.67 0.15 -27.18
N ALA A 49 16.23 -0.59 -26.18
CA ALA A 49 16.18 -0.14 -24.78
C ALA A 49 17.24 -0.84 -23.91
N GLN A 50 17.61 -0.23 -22.81
CA GLN A 50 18.60 -0.76 -21.88
C GLN A 50 18.05 -1.92 -21.04
N VAL A 51 18.86 -2.96 -20.85
CA VAL A 51 18.52 -4.06 -19.93
C VAL A 51 18.91 -3.68 -18.51
N ILE A 52 17.93 -3.71 -17.60
CA ILE A 52 18.15 -3.47 -16.18
C ILE A 52 18.08 -4.77 -15.39
N GLN A 53 18.99 -4.95 -14.43
CA GLN A 53 19.01 -6.13 -13.56
C GLN A 53 18.01 -6.04 -12.41
N HIS A 54 17.67 -4.82 -12.01
CA HIS A 54 16.70 -4.53 -10.97
C HIS A 54 15.65 -3.56 -11.49
N HIS A 55 14.40 -3.87 -11.24
CA HIS A 55 13.31 -2.96 -11.58
C HIS A 55 13.54 -1.58 -10.99
N GLU A 56 13.42 -0.57 -11.83
CA GLU A 56 13.32 0.79 -11.35
C GLU A 56 12.07 0.97 -10.48
N LYS A 57 12.14 1.92 -9.56
CA LYS A 57 11.02 2.21 -8.66
C LYS A 57 9.90 2.85 -9.45
N TYR A 58 8.72 2.28 -9.42
CA TYR A 58 7.54 2.90 -9.99
C TYR A 58 6.87 3.80 -8.97
N LEU A 59 6.83 5.11 -9.24
CA LEU A 59 6.27 6.13 -8.31
C LEU A 59 6.83 6.03 -6.88
N GLY A 60 8.10 5.65 -6.76
CA GLY A 60 8.76 5.49 -5.47
C GLY A 60 8.48 4.17 -4.74
N LEU A 61 7.61 3.31 -5.31
CA LEU A 61 7.32 1.99 -4.76
C LEU A 61 8.37 0.97 -5.20
N PRO A 62 8.73 0.01 -4.34
CA PRO A 62 9.49 -1.14 -4.76
C PRO A 62 8.61 -2.03 -5.65
N PRO A 63 9.02 -2.37 -6.87
CA PRO A 63 8.23 -3.21 -7.79
C PRO A 63 8.09 -4.65 -7.28
N LEU A 64 9.07 -5.13 -6.53
CA LEU A 64 9.09 -6.44 -5.92
C LEU A 64 9.48 -6.34 -4.45
N VAL A 65 8.58 -6.76 -3.57
CA VAL A 65 8.84 -6.88 -2.14
C VAL A 65 9.14 -8.34 -1.83
N GLY A 66 10.42 -8.67 -1.74
CA GLY A 66 10.91 -10.02 -1.40
C GLY A 66 10.97 -10.28 0.10
N LYS A 67 11.80 -11.25 0.51
CA LYS A 67 12.01 -11.62 1.93
C LYS A 67 12.49 -10.43 2.78
N GLY A 68 13.27 -9.51 2.23
CA GLY A 68 13.79 -8.31 2.89
C GLY A 68 12.80 -7.15 2.94
N LYS A 69 11.58 -7.36 3.44
CA LYS A 69 10.51 -6.34 3.50
C LYS A 69 10.98 -5.00 4.08
N ARG A 70 11.75 -5.04 5.18
CA ARG A 70 12.27 -3.82 5.82
C ARG A 70 13.18 -3.02 4.90
N LYS A 71 14.08 -3.68 4.15
CA LYS A 71 14.97 -3.00 3.19
C LYS A 71 14.19 -2.32 2.06
N ALA A 72 13.11 -2.94 1.59
CA ALA A 72 12.28 -2.38 0.52
C ALA A 72 11.64 -1.04 0.92
N PHE A 73 11.33 -0.85 2.20
CA PHE A 73 10.67 0.36 2.72
C PHE A 73 11.59 1.31 3.48
N ASN A 74 12.90 1.01 3.62
CA ASN A 74 13.86 1.89 4.31
C ASN A 74 13.86 3.31 3.74
N ARG A 75 13.62 3.47 2.43
CA ARG A 75 13.51 4.78 1.79
C ARG A 75 12.46 5.68 2.45
N ILE A 76 11.35 5.13 2.93
CA ILE A 76 10.32 5.92 3.63
C ILE A 76 10.92 6.48 4.92
N LYS A 77 11.63 5.64 5.68
CA LYS A 77 12.33 6.06 6.90
C LYS A 77 13.31 7.18 6.61
N ASP A 78 14.12 7.03 5.55
CA ASP A 78 15.11 8.02 5.13
C ASP A 78 14.45 9.32 4.67
N GLN A 79 13.33 9.25 3.94
CA GLN A 79 12.58 10.43 3.51
C GLN A 79 12.00 11.21 4.69
N VAL A 80 11.35 10.52 5.63
CA VAL A 80 10.80 11.14 6.84
C VAL A 80 11.94 11.68 7.70
N GLY A 81 13.02 10.91 7.86
CA GLY A 81 14.21 11.33 8.62
C GLY A 81 14.85 12.60 8.10
N ARG A 82 15.06 12.69 6.78
CA ARG A 82 15.63 13.91 6.15
C ARG A 82 14.74 15.13 6.35
N LYS A 83 13.42 14.98 6.25
CA LYS A 83 12.48 16.08 6.51
C LYS A 83 12.56 16.54 7.97
N ILE A 84 12.51 15.61 8.91
CA ILE A 84 12.61 15.90 10.35
C ILE A 84 13.96 16.54 10.67
N ALA A 85 15.07 16.05 10.10
CA ALA A 85 16.39 16.61 10.31
C ALA A 85 16.48 18.07 9.82
N GLY A 86 15.87 18.39 8.67
CA GLY A 86 15.80 19.76 8.15
C GLY A 86 15.03 20.73 9.06
N TRP A 87 14.14 20.23 9.93
CA TRP A 87 13.38 21.06 10.86
C TRP A 87 14.03 21.20 12.25
N LYS A 88 14.96 20.31 12.63
CA LYS A 88 15.59 20.30 13.96
C LYS A 88 16.39 21.58 14.28
N GLY A 89 16.91 22.26 13.27
CA GLY A 89 17.67 23.49 13.46
C GLY A 89 16.83 24.76 13.67
N ILE A 90 15.52 24.68 13.51
CA ILE A 90 14.60 25.81 13.56
C ILE A 90 13.90 25.84 14.92
N LEU A 91 13.83 27.03 15.55
CA LEU A 91 13.03 27.24 16.75
C LEU A 91 11.54 27.17 16.40
N LEU A 92 10.92 26.02 16.64
CA LEU A 92 9.53 25.76 16.31
C LEU A 92 8.68 25.71 17.57
N SER A 93 7.55 26.43 17.56
CA SER A 93 6.50 26.28 18.56
C SER A 93 5.83 24.89 18.46
N SER A 94 5.16 24.44 19.50
CA SER A 94 4.41 23.17 19.50
C SER A 94 3.38 23.12 18.37
N ALA A 95 2.67 24.23 18.11
CA ALA A 95 1.70 24.29 17.01
C ALA A 95 2.36 24.06 15.63
N ARG A 96 3.52 24.67 15.37
CA ARG A 96 4.25 24.42 14.11
C ARG A 96 4.75 23.00 13.98
N ARG A 97 5.22 22.37 15.08
CA ARG A 97 5.60 20.94 15.08
C ARG A 97 4.41 20.04 14.78
N GLU A 98 3.22 20.32 15.36
CA GLU A 98 1.99 19.58 15.08
C GLU A 98 1.66 19.58 13.59
N ILE A 99 1.68 20.76 12.97
CA ILE A 99 1.40 20.92 11.54
C ILE A 99 2.42 20.14 10.69
N LEU A 100 3.72 20.26 10.98
CA LEU A 100 4.77 19.57 10.23
C LEU A 100 4.65 18.04 10.33
N ILE A 101 4.34 17.52 11.52
CA ILE A 101 4.12 16.09 11.71
C ILE A 101 2.90 15.65 10.89
N LYS A 102 1.75 16.31 11.02
CA LYS A 102 0.51 15.92 10.37
C LYS A 102 0.56 16.06 8.85
N ALA A 103 0.96 17.24 8.37
CA ALA A 103 0.90 17.58 6.96
C ALA A 103 2.04 16.96 6.14
N ILE A 104 3.19 16.71 6.75
CA ILE A 104 4.38 16.28 5.99
C ILE A 104 4.88 14.91 6.45
N ALA A 105 5.20 14.72 7.74
CA ALA A 105 5.80 13.47 8.19
C ALA A 105 4.84 12.28 8.03
N GLN A 106 3.60 12.44 8.45
CA GLN A 106 2.55 11.41 8.36
C GLN A 106 1.97 11.27 6.94
N ALA A 107 2.06 12.30 6.11
CA ALA A 107 1.62 12.23 4.71
C ALA A 107 2.64 11.53 3.80
N THR A 108 3.93 11.56 4.14
CA THR A 108 5.01 11.00 3.30
C THR A 108 4.79 9.52 2.95
N PRO A 109 4.41 8.61 3.85
CA PRO A 109 4.20 7.21 3.52
C PRO A 109 2.84 6.90 2.89
N THR A 110 1.91 7.86 2.75
CA THR A 110 0.50 7.59 2.40
C THR A 110 0.33 6.78 1.13
N TYR A 111 1.08 7.07 0.08
CA TYR A 111 0.99 6.32 -1.17
C TYR A 111 1.44 4.85 -0.99
N THR A 112 2.56 4.64 -0.31
CA THR A 112 3.05 3.28 -0.04
C THR A 112 2.13 2.51 0.89
N THR A 113 1.59 3.16 1.92
CA THR A 113 0.66 2.56 2.89
C THR A 113 -0.69 2.22 2.27
N SER A 114 -1.08 2.88 1.19
CA SER A 114 -2.31 2.52 0.46
C SER A 114 -2.16 1.28 -0.41
N CYS A 115 -0.93 0.86 -0.72
CA CYS A 115 -0.64 -0.28 -1.58
C CYS A 115 -0.11 -1.50 -0.80
N PHE A 116 0.64 -1.25 0.28
CA PHE A 116 1.36 -2.29 1.02
C PHE A 116 1.12 -2.19 2.52
N LYS A 117 1.02 -3.34 3.16
CA LYS A 117 1.10 -3.43 4.62
C LYS A 117 2.54 -3.18 5.05
N LEU A 118 2.78 -2.09 5.77
CA LEU A 118 4.10 -1.77 6.29
C LEU A 118 4.50 -2.76 7.41
N PRO A 119 5.79 -3.12 7.52
CA PRO A 119 6.28 -3.86 8.67
C PRO A 119 6.05 -3.09 9.98
N ASP A 120 5.60 -3.76 11.03
CA ASP A 120 5.33 -3.14 12.34
C ASP A 120 6.59 -2.45 12.91
N SER A 121 7.78 -3.02 12.67
CA SER A 121 9.05 -2.40 13.07
C SER A 121 9.29 -1.05 12.41
N LEU A 122 8.90 -0.89 11.13
CA LEU A 122 9.02 0.37 10.42
C LEU A 122 8.03 1.41 10.96
N CYS A 123 6.79 1.00 11.23
CA CYS A 123 5.80 1.88 11.85
C CYS A 123 6.28 2.39 13.22
N LYS A 124 6.86 1.50 14.04
CA LYS A 124 7.47 1.86 15.33
C LYS A 124 8.62 2.84 15.16
N ASP A 125 9.53 2.60 14.20
CA ASP A 125 10.66 3.52 13.92
C ASP A 125 10.14 4.91 13.53
N LEU A 126 9.15 4.99 12.63
CA LEU A 126 8.56 6.26 12.17
C LEU A 126 7.84 6.99 13.31
N ASN A 127 7.05 6.29 14.12
CA ASN A 127 6.39 6.86 15.30
C ASN A 127 7.42 7.41 16.28
N SER A 128 8.50 6.67 16.55
CA SER A 128 9.59 7.12 17.43
C SER A 128 10.27 8.40 16.90
N MET A 129 10.53 8.46 15.59
CA MET A 129 11.12 9.65 14.97
C MET A 129 10.21 10.89 15.10
N MET A 130 8.90 10.73 14.90
CA MET A 130 7.92 11.82 15.04
C MET A 130 7.75 12.24 16.50
N SER A 131 7.71 11.27 17.42
CA SER A 131 7.65 11.53 18.87
C SER A 131 8.88 12.30 19.35
N ASN A 132 10.08 11.86 18.93
CA ASN A 132 11.33 12.57 19.28
C ASN A 132 11.34 14.00 18.75
N PHE A 133 10.82 14.22 17.55
CA PHE A 133 10.69 15.58 17.01
C PHE A 133 9.66 16.41 17.76
N TRP A 134 8.51 15.82 18.13
CA TRP A 134 7.48 16.49 18.90
C TRP A 134 8.01 17.00 20.25
N TRP A 135 8.74 16.17 20.96
CA TRP A 135 9.33 16.53 22.25
C TRP A 135 10.58 17.39 22.13
N GLY A 136 11.03 17.70 20.90
CA GLY A 136 12.19 18.54 20.62
C GLY A 136 13.51 17.91 21.09
N GLN A 137 13.62 16.58 21.00
CA GLN A 137 14.84 15.87 21.35
C GLN A 137 15.96 16.24 20.37
N LYS A 138 17.12 16.63 20.92
CA LYS A 138 18.36 16.82 20.17
C LYS A 138 19.23 15.57 20.34
N ASP A 139 20.15 15.33 19.40
CA ASP A 139 20.95 14.10 19.35
C ASP A 139 21.78 13.86 20.63
N LYS A 140 22.12 14.92 21.39
CA LYS A 140 22.90 14.84 22.64
C LYS A 140 22.08 15.08 23.92
N GLU A 141 20.83 15.53 23.83
CA GLU A 141 19.98 15.86 24.97
C GLU A 141 18.65 15.11 24.86
N ARG A 142 18.43 14.13 25.73
CA ARG A 142 17.14 13.47 25.84
C ARG A 142 16.21 14.34 26.70
N LYS A 143 15.19 14.90 26.07
CA LYS A 143 14.10 15.56 26.79
C LYS A 143 13.09 14.52 27.25
N MET A 144 12.47 14.77 28.39
CA MET A 144 11.42 13.90 28.93
C MET A 144 10.20 13.95 28.01
N ALA A 145 9.69 12.78 27.65
CA ALA A 145 8.41 12.64 26.99
C ALA A 145 7.32 12.52 28.06
N TRP A 146 6.55 13.58 28.26
CA TRP A 146 5.52 13.67 29.30
C TRP A 146 4.34 12.73 29.05
N VAL A 147 4.06 12.43 27.80
CA VAL A 147 2.92 11.62 27.38
C VAL A 147 3.36 10.61 26.33
N ALA A 148 2.86 9.40 26.42
CA ALA A 148 3.11 8.36 25.44
C ALA A 148 2.57 8.75 24.04
N TRP A 149 3.25 8.30 22.98
CA TRP A 149 2.86 8.63 21.61
C TRP A 149 1.43 8.16 21.27
N GLU A 150 1.04 7.03 21.79
CA GLU A 150 -0.28 6.44 21.61
C GLU A 150 -1.39 7.35 22.14
N MET A 151 -1.15 8.00 23.27
CA MET A 151 -2.07 8.99 23.85
C MET A 151 -2.18 10.24 22.98
N LEU A 152 -1.07 10.68 22.39
CA LEU A 152 -1.06 11.80 21.45
C LEU A 152 -1.81 11.47 20.13
N CYS A 153 -1.92 10.19 19.79
CA CYS A 153 -2.69 9.71 18.65
C CYS A 153 -4.20 9.70 18.88
N THR A 154 -4.68 9.80 20.13
CA THR A 154 -6.12 9.88 20.39
C THR A 154 -6.72 11.18 19.86
N PRO A 155 -8.02 11.19 19.52
CA PRO A 155 -8.71 12.40 19.06
C PRO A 155 -8.61 13.55 20.07
N LYS A 156 -8.65 14.79 19.57
CA LYS A 156 -8.57 16.01 20.41
C LYS A 156 -9.68 16.06 21.46
N GLU A 157 -10.87 15.58 21.13
CA GLU A 157 -12.03 15.48 22.02
C GLU A 157 -11.79 14.55 23.22
N LYS A 158 -10.83 13.62 23.08
CA LYS A 158 -10.41 12.68 24.14
C LYS A 158 -9.07 13.05 24.78
N GLY A 159 -8.63 14.30 24.63
CA GLY A 159 -7.40 14.81 25.23
C GLY A 159 -6.11 14.50 24.47
N GLY A 160 -6.17 13.93 23.27
CA GLY A 160 -5.02 13.73 22.41
C GLY A 160 -4.75 14.91 21.46
N LEU A 161 -3.80 14.75 20.57
CA LEU A 161 -3.50 15.70 19.51
C LEU A 161 -4.03 15.25 18.13
N GLY A 162 -4.59 14.05 18.03
CA GLY A 162 -5.08 13.47 16.79
C GLY A 162 -3.94 13.18 15.79
N PHE A 163 -2.78 12.80 16.26
CA PHE A 163 -1.76 12.21 15.40
C PHE A 163 -2.25 10.85 14.90
N ARG A 164 -1.78 10.43 13.71
CA ARG A 164 -2.18 9.13 13.16
C ARG A 164 -1.31 8.03 13.77
N ASP A 165 -1.94 7.00 14.30
CA ASP A 165 -1.24 5.72 14.46
C ASP A 165 -0.99 5.13 13.07
N LEU A 166 0.28 5.05 12.66
CA LEU A 166 0.65 4.61 11.31
C LEU A 166 0.24 3.17 11.03
N ARG A 167 0.19 2.31 12.05
CA ARG A 167 -0.22 0.92 11.88
C ARG A 167 -1.71 0.81 11.58
N GLY A 168 -2.55 1.45 12.39
CA GLY A 168 -3.99 1.50 12.18
C GLY A 168 -4.32 2.19 10.86
N PHE A 169 -3.73 3.37 10.61
CA PHE A 169 -3.93 4.11 9.38
C PHE A 169 -3.56 3.34 8.10
N ASN A 170 -2.47 2.56 8.14
CA ASN A 170 -2.10 1.68 7.04
C ASN A 170 -3.17 0.60 6.76
N LEU A 171 -3.70 -0.02 7.82
CA LEU A 171 -4.77 -1.00 7.68
C LEU A 171 -6.06 -0.37 7.14
N ASP A 172 -6.41 0.83 7.58
CA ASP A 172 -7.59 1.57 7.07
C ASP A 172 -7.48 1.88 5.58
N LEU A 173 -6.30 2.31 5.12
CA LEU A 173 -6.07 2.55 3.70
C LEU A 173 -6.14 1.26 2.86
N LEU A 174 -5.62 0.17 3.37
CA LEU A 174 -5.73 -1.14 2.71
C LEU A 174 -7.18 -1.64 2.72
N THR A 175 -7.93 -1.43 3.81
CA THR A 175 -9.36 -1.72 3.91
C THR A 175 -10.16 -1.00 2.82
N LYS A 176 -9.82 0.27 2.56
CA LYS A 176 -10.39 1.04 1.44
C LYS A 176 -10.09 0.39 0.08
N GLN A 177 -8.89 -0.15 -0.13
CA GLN A 177 -8.58 -0.88 -1.38
C GLN A 177 -9.36 -2.19 -1.49
N VAL A 178 -9.47 -2.95 -0.41
CA VAL A 178 -10.32 -4.16 -0.36
C VAL A 178 -11.75 -3.83 -0.77
N TRP A 179 -12.33 -2.78 -0.18
CA TRP A 179 -13.66 -2.31 -0.52
C TRP A 179 -13.79 -1.94 -2.01
N ARG A 180 -12.83 -1.19 -2.55
CA ARG A 180 -12.82 -0.81 -3.98
C ARG A 180 -12.73 -2.02 -4.91
N ILE A 181 -11.91 -3.01 -4.58
CA ILE A 181 -11.78 -4.25 -5.37
C ILE A 181 -13.08 -5.03 -5.33
N GLN A 182 -13.77 -5.06 -4.19
CA GLN A 182 -15.03 -5.77 -4.01
C GLN A 182 -16.18 -5.10 -4.78
N GLN A 183 -16.27 -3.77 -4.75
CA GLN A 183 -17.35 -3.03 -5.39
C GLN A 183 -17.13 -2.81 -6.90
N ASN A 184 -15.90 -2.60 -7.33
CA ASN A 184 -15.60 -2.28 -8.72
C ASN A 184 -14.99 -3.47 -9.46
N THR A 185 -15.83 -4.40 -9.85
CA THR A 185 -15.45 -5.63 -10.58
C THR A 185 -14.89 -5.35 -11.98
N ASN A 186 -15.20 -4.20 -12.57
CA ASN A 186 -14.72 -3.79 -13.90
C ASN A 186 -13.31 -3.19 -13.86
N SER A 187 -12.78 -2.83 -12.69
CA SER A 187 -11.45 -2.25 -12.57
C SER A 187 -10.36 -3.21 -13.02
N LEU A 188 -9.29 -2.65 -13.62
CA LEU A 188 -8.12 -3.44 -14.01
C LEU A 188 -7.52 -4.20 -12.83
N ALA A 189 -7.45 -3.58 -11.65
CA ALA A 189 -6.95 -4.20 -10.44
C ALA A 189 -7.77 -5.44 -10.06
N HIS A 190 -9.11 -5.36 -10.09
CA HIS A 190 -9.97 -6.52 -9.84
C HIS A 190 -9.73 -7.62 -10.87
N LYS A 191 -9.71 -7.30 -12.17
CA LYS A 191 -9.51 -8.27 -13.24
C LYS A 191 -8.19 -9.02 -13.12
N VAL A 192 -7.09 -8.30 -12.87
CA VAL A 192 -5.75 -8.90 -12.70
C VAL A 192 -5.69 -9.78 -11.45
N LEU A 193 -6.21 -9.31 -10.32
CA LEU A 193 -6.23 -10.09 -9.08
C LEU A 193 -7.14 -11.31 -9.19
N LYS A 194 -8.31 -11.18 -9.84
CA LYS A 194 -9.23 -12.28 -10.09
C LYS A 194 -8.57 -13.36 -10.91
N ALA A 195 -7.99 -13.03 -12.04
CA ALA A 195 -7.32 -13.99 -12.92
C ALA A 195 -6.21 -14.78 -12.19
N LYS A 196 -5.52 -14.17 -11.22
CA LYS A 196 -4.40 -14.81 -10.54
C LYS A 196 -4.78 -15.55 -9.26
N TYR A 197 -5.72 -15.04 -8.46
CA TYR A 197 -5.93 -15.51 -7.09
C TYR A 197 -7.32 -16.08 -6.80
N PHE A 198 -8.35 -15.71 -7.56
CA PHE A 198 -9.72 -16.16 -7.32
C PHE A 198 -10.56 -16.32 -8.61
N ASN A 199 -9.94 -16.89 -9.66
CA ASN A 199 -10.52 -16.97 -11.01
C ASN A 199 -11.99 -17.49 -11.03
N ASN A 200 -12.29 -18.57 -10.30
CA ASN A 200 -13.61 -19.23 -10.27
C ASN A 200 -14.38 -18.96 -8.97
N LYS A 201 -14.01 -17.94 -8.20
CA LYS A 201 -14.60 -17.63 -6.89
C LYS A 201 -14.92 -16.14 -6.78
N ASN A 202 -15.78 -15.81 -5.83
CA ASN A 202 -15.97 -14.43 -5.43
C ASN A 202 -14.79 -13.95 -4.60
N PHE A 203 -14.53 -12.63 -4.60
CA PHE A 203 -13.47 -12.04 -3.79
C PHE A 203 -13.58 -12.37 -2.29
N ARG A 204 -14.81 -12.52 -1.78
CA ARG A 204 -15.06 -12.93 -0.39
C ARG A 204 -14.51 -14.31 -0.05
N GLU A 205 -14.55 -15.23 -1.00
CA GLU A 205 -14.07 -16.62 -0.86
C GLU A 205 -12.58 -16.75 -1.19
N ALA A 206 -11.96 -15.65 -1.63
CA ALA A 206 -10.56 -15.63 -2.01
C ALA A 206 -9.65 -15.93 -0.81
N GLN A 207 -8.67 -16.78 -1.04
CA GLN A 207 -7.67 -17.21 -0.06
C GLN A 207 -6.28 -16.70 -0.45
N LEU A 208 -5.35 -16.75 0.50
CA LEU A 208 -3.99 -16.27 0.31
C LEU A 208 -3.24 -17.03 -0.80
N GLY A 209 -3.46 -18.35 -0.91
CA GLY A 209 -2.80 -19.22 -1.88
C GLY A 209 -1.34 -19.55 -1.52
N ARG A 210 -0.66 -20.36 -2.39
CA ARG A 210 0.68 -20.90 -2.11
C ARG A 210 1.82 -19.90 -2.34
N ARG A 211 1.70 -18.97 -3.29
CA ARG A 211 2.75 -17.99 -3.66
C ARG A 211 2.15 -16.60 -3.84
N PRO A 212 1.62 -15.99 -2.77
CA PRO A 212 0.98 -14.69 -2.86
C PRO A 212 2.04 -13.58 -3.06
N SER A 213 1.74 -12.62 -3.94
CA SER A 213 2.50 -11.38 -4.01
C SER A 213 2.32 -10.58 -2.71
N TYR A 214 3.25 -9.67 -2.43
CA TYR A 214 3.15 -8.87 -1.20
C TYR A 214 1.95 -7.92 -1.20
N ILE A 215 1.54 -7.43 -2.38
CA ILE A 215 0.28 -6.67 -2.53
C ILE A 215 -0.91 -7.54 -2.11
N TRP A 216 -0.98 -8.78 -2.60
CA TRP A 216 -2.06 -9.70 -2.24
C TRP A 216 -2.07 -10.04 -0.75
N GLN A 217 -0.90 -10.27 -0.16
CA GLN A 217 -0.78 -10.46 1.30
C GLN A 217 -1.33 -9.24 2.07
N SER A 218 -1.02 -8.04 1.58
CA SER A 218 -1.48 -6.78 2.20
C SER A 218 -3.00 -6.61 2.10
N ILE A 219 -3.58 -6.92 0.95
CA ILE A 219 -5.03 -6.91 0.71
C ILE A 219 -5.72 -7.93 1.60
N MET A 220 -5.21 -9.17 1.67
CA MET A 220 -5.79 -10.22 2.49
C MET A 220 -5.74 -9.93 3.99
N ALA A 221 -4.67 -9.27 4.47
CA ALA A 221 -4.58 -8.84 5.86
C ALA A 221 -5.63 -7.77 6.24
N ALA A 222 -6.06 -6.95 5.27
CA ALA A 222 -7.11 -5.96 5.48
C ALA A 222 -8.53 -6.52 5.21
N LYS A 223 -8.64 -7.62 4.47
CA LYS A 223 -9.92 -8.29 4.16
C LYS A 223 -10.65 -8.70 5.43
N GLU A 224 -9.93 -9.26 6.40
CA GLU A 224 -10.50 -9.66 7.70
C GLU A 224 -11.21 -8.49 8.40
N ILE A 225 -10.65 -7.29 8.32
CA ILE A 225 -11.26 -6.10 8.93
C ILE A 225 -12.57 -5.74 8.22
N VAL A 226 -12.60 -5.82 6.88
CA VAL A 226 -13.84 -5.59 6.12
C VAL A 226 -14.90 -6.61 6.51
N GLU A 227 -14.53 -7.89 6.57
CA GLU A 227 -15.45 -8.95 6.94
C GLU A 227 -15.99 -8.81 8.37
N LEU A 228 -15.15 -8.35 9.30
CA LEU A 228 -15.57 -8.11 10.67
C LEU A 228 -16.48 -6.88 10.84
N ARG A 229 -16.28 -5.84 10.04
CA ARG A 229 -16.92 -4.53 10.20
C ARG A 229 -17.98 -4.19 9.16
N SER A 230 -18.08 -4.97 8.08
CA SER A 230 -19.14 -4.78 7.08
C SER A 230 -20.37 -5.60 7.41
N ARG A 231 -21.53 -5.08 7.05
CA ARG A 231 -22.83 -5.76 7.07
C ARG A 231 -23.53 -5.63 5.73
N TRP A 232 -24.41 -6.56 5.44
CA TRP A 232 -25.31 -6.42 4.33
C TRP A 232 -26.41 -5.40 4.65
N LEU A 233 -26.66 -4.51 3.73
CA LEU A 233 -27.91 -3.76 3.66
C LEU A 233 -28.80 -4.53 2.67
N ILE A 234 -29.89 -5.08 3.15
CA ILE A 234 -30.77 -5.93 2.36
C ILE A 234 -31.66 -5.03 1.50
N GLY A 235 -31.60 -5.22 0.17
CA GLY A 235 -32.56 -4.70 -0.79
C GLY A 235 -33.68 -5.72 -1.05
N ASN A 236 -33.57 -6.44 -2.18
CA ASN A 236 -34.52 -7.49 -2.56
C ASN A 236 -34.22 -8.87 -1.93
N GLY A 237 -33.12 -9.04 -1.26
CA GLY A 237 -32.73 -10.27 -0.56
C GLY A 237 -32.14 -11.39 -1.42
N GLU A 238 -32.12 -11.26 -2.77
CA GLU A 238 -31.69 -12.33 -3.68
C GLU A 238 -30.24 -12.83 -3.48
N HIS A 239 -29.37 -11.96 -2.98
CA HIS A 239 -27.94 -12.26 -2.84
C HIS A 239 -27.49 -12.44 -1.39
N VAL A 240 -28.41 -12.48 -0.44
CA VAL A 240 -28.10 -12.58 0.98
C VAL A 240 -28.37 -13.98 1.49
N ASN A 241 -27.34 -14.62 2.05
CA ASN A 241 -27.51 -15.89 2.75
C ASN A 241 -27.86 -15.61 4.21
N ILE A 242 -29.10 -15.98 4.59
CA ILE A 242 -29.68 -15.70 5.92
C ILE A 242 -28.79 -16.23 7.05
N TRP A 243 -28.13 -17.38 6.87
CA TRP A 243 -27.35 -18.06 7.92
C TRP A 243 -25.88 -17.67 7.93
N LYS A 244 -25.31 -17.33 6.77
CA LYS A 244 -23.87 -17.06 6.64
C LYS A 244 -23.51 -15.58 6.62
N ASP A 245 -24.39 -14.75 6.09
CA ASP A 245 -24.12 -13.35 5.91
C ASP A 245 -24.48 -12.54 7.16
N ARG A 246 -23.72 -11.45 7.36
CA ARG A 246 -23.94 -10.53 8.47
C ARG A 246 -24.92 -9.45 8.07
N TRP A 247 -26.16 -9.59 8.46
CA TRP A 247 -27.24 -8.66 8.09
C TRP A 247 -28.08 -8.17 9.28
N ILE A 248 -28.06 -8.90 10.41
CA ILE A 248 -28.82 -8.51 11.60
C ILE A 248 -27.97 -7.58 12.47
N PRO A 249 -28.49 -6.42 12.85
CA PRO A 249 -27.81 -5.50 13.77
C PRO A 249 -27.92 -5.96 15.21
N THR A 250 -27.16 -6.96 15.61
CA THR A 250 -27.08 -7.39 17.01
C THR A 250 -25.77 -6.95 17.63
N PRO A 251 -25.70 -6.59 18.94
CA PRO A 251 -24.48 -6.11 19.58
C PRO A 251 -23.30 -7.10 19.49
N ASP A 252 -23.56 -8.41 19.51
CA ASP A 252 -22.53 -9.45 19.60
C ASP A 252 -22.30 -10.24 18.32
N SER A 253 -23.27 -10.29 17.43
CA SER A 253 -23.13 -10.99 16.14
C SER A 253 -24.08 -10.41 15.10
N TRP A 254 -23.59 -10.22 13.90
CA TRP A 254 -24.37 -9.70 12.76
C TRP A 254 -25.03 -10.83 11.95
N SER A 255 -24.99 -12.07 12.44
CA SER A 255 -25.54 -13.27 11.82
C SER A 255 -26.62 -13.92 12.69
N VAL A 256 -27.53 -14.68 12.09
CA VAL A 256 -28.53 -15.44 12.80
C VAL A 256 -27.83 -16.50 13.67
N ARG A 257 -28.09 -16.49 14.96
CA ARG A 257 -27.70 -17.57 15.85
C ARG A 257 -28.83 -18.60 15.81
N GLY A 258 -28.67 -19.62 14.98
CA GLY A 258 -29.53 -20.80 15.00
C GLY A 258 -28.82 -21.93 15.74
N SER A 259 -29.38 -22.39 16.84
CA SER A 259 -29.12 -23.73 17.33
C SER A 259 -29.79 -24.69 16.36
N ILE A 260 -29.04 -25.52 15.65
CA ILE A 260 -29.48 -26.74 15.02
C ILE A 260 -29.42 -27.83 16.08
#